data_72176bdc585e46e6e3e4f1af3f43d322
#
_entry.id   72176bdc585e46e6e3e4f1af3f43d322
#
_cell.length_a   1.000
_cell.length_b   1.000
_cell.length_c   1.000
_cell.angle_alpha   90.00
_cell.angle_beta   90.00
_cell.angle_gamma   90.00
#
_symmetry.space_group_name_H-M   'P 1'
#
loop_
_entity.id
_entity.type
_entity.pdbx_description
1 polymer ?
#
loop_
_entity_poly.entity_id
_entity_poly.type
_entity_poly.pdbx_seq_one_letter_code
_entity_poly.pdbx_strand_id
1 'polypeptide(L)'
;MEQKMVKNVNNTEKIFAQRMEKHQDELRWLYMELYGNDAMYAELCEQMHDYYLKRSTELKKRDIKKEKNPDWFKEKEMLGMMLYIDNFAGNLKGVEKKLAYLKECNVNCLHLMPFLDTPKGKSDGGYAVADFRKVRPDLGTMKDLARLTEKCHENGMNVCMDFVMNHTSEEHEWAKRARAGEGEYMSRYFFYDNGDIPARYEETVPQVFPTTAPGNFTWLPEIGHYVLTTFYPYQWDLNYRNPRVFNEMMYNFLFLANQGMDIIRIDAVPYIWKELGTSCRNLKEVHTIVRMMRMIAEIVCPSVILLGEVVMEPEKVVPYFGTVEKPECHMLYNVTTMATTWNSIATRDIRLLKKQMDIVSRLPKQYTFLNYLRCHDDIGWGLDFDTMKQWGMEEPSHKRYLNDYFTGKIADSISRGELYNCLLYTSPSPRDGLLS
;
A
#
# COMPACT_ATOMS: atom_id res chain seq x y z
N MET A 1 -30.53 -26.94 -17.75
CA MET A 1 -29.34 -26.48 -17.03
C MET A 1 -28.23 -26.01 -18.01
N GLU A 2 -27.90 -26.77 -19.03
CA GLU A 2 -26.86 -26.43 -20.03
C GLU A 2 -27.09 -25.11 -20.75
N GLN A 3 -28.31 -24.82 -21.25
CA GLN A 3 -28.59 -23.53 -21.94
C GLN A 3 -28.40 -22.30 -21.00
N LYS A 4 -28.60 -22.44 -19.71
CA LYS A 4 -28.38 -21.37 -18.72
C LYS A 4 -26.88 -21.20 -18.40
N MET A 5 -26.11 -22.30 -18.40
CA MET A 5 -24.66 -22.26 -18.27
C MET A 5 -24.00 -21.63 -19.50
N VAL A 6 -24.38 -22.04 -20.71
CA VAL A 6 -23.85 -21.47 -21.97
C VAL A 6 -24.17 -19.97 -22.08
N LYS A 7 -25.38 -19.52 -21.70
CA LYS A 7 -25.71 -18.08 -21.67
C LYS A 7 -24.90 -17.31 -20.63
N ASN A 8 -24.62 -17.89 -19.47
CA ASN A 8 -23.80 -17.24 -18.44
C ASN A 8 -22.33 -17.14 -18.86
N VAL A 9 -21.77 -18.17 -19.47
CA VAL A 9 -20.39 -18.16 -19.98
C VAL A 9 -20.23 -17.09 -21.07
N ASN A 10 -21.13 -17.05 -22.05
CA ASN A 10 -21.11 -16.05 -23.13
C ASN A 10 -21.23 -14.62 -22.58
N ASN A 11 -22.01 -14.39 -21.52
CA ASN A 11 -22.13 -13.06 -20.91
C ASN A 11 -20.86 -12.68 -20.12
N THR A 12 -20.23 -13.63 -19.45
CA THR A 12 -18.99 -13.42 -18.69
C THR A 12 -17.85 -13.03 -19.63
N GLU A 13 -17.66 -13.77 -20.71
CA GLU A 13 -16.65 -13.47 -21.74
C GLU A 13 -16.89 -12.11 -22.40
N LYS A 14 -18.13 -11.78 -22.71
CA LYS A 14 -18.49 -10.49 -23.28
C LYS A 14 -18.12 -9.31 -22.35
N ILE A 15 -18.36 -9.43 -21.07
CA ILE A 15 -18.02 -8.38 -20.09
C ILE A 15 -16.51 -8.18 -20.02
N PHE A 16 -15.74 -9.27 -19.96
CA PHE A 16 -14.27 -9.18 -19.95
C PHE A 16 -13.75 -8.51 -21.23
N ALA A 17 -14.23 -8.95 -22.39
CA ALA A 17 -13.85 -8.40 -23.68
C ALA A 17 -14.13 -6.88 -23.77
N GLN A 18 -15.30 -6.42 -23.31
CA GLN A 18 -15.66 -5.00 -23.27
C GLN A 18 -14.74 -4.18 -22.37
N ARG A 19 -14.37 -4.70 -21.18
CA ARG A 19 -13.42 -4.03 -20.28
C ARG A 19 -12.02 -4.02 -20.89
N MET A 20 -11.60 -5.12 -21.50
CA MET A 20 -10.31 -5.21 -22.17
C MET A 20 -10.21 -4.22 -23.34
N GLU A 21 -11.22 -4.16 -24.20
CA GLU A 21 -11.31 -3.21 -25.34
C GLU A 21 -11.13 -1.76 -24.91
N LYS A 22 -11.67 -1.40 -23.74
CA LYS A 22 -11.55 -0.05 -23.18
C LYS A 22 -10.12 0.33 -22.80
N HIS A 23 -9.29 -0.63 -22.40
CA HIS A 23 -8.00 -0.37 -21.76
C HIS A 23 -6.78 -0.93 -22.52
N GLN A 24 -6.97 -1.89 -23.43
CA GLN A 24 -5.88 -2.67 -24.02
C GLN A 24 -4.84 -1.83 -24.77
N ASP A 25 -5.25 -0.78 -25.48
CA ASP A 25 -4.34 0.03 -26.29
C ASP A 25 -3.40 0.83 -25.40
N GLU A 26 -3.92 1.48 -24.34
CA GLU A 26 -3.10 2.22 -23.39
C GLU A 26 -2.25 1.26 -22.53
N LEU A 27 -2.84 0.15 -22.05
CA LEU A 27 -2.13 -0.84 -21.26
C LEU A 27 -0.95 -1.43 -22.04
N ARG A 28 -1.18 -1.80 -23.32
CA ARG A 28 -0.12 -2.32 -24.17
C ARG A 28 0.95 -1.27 -24.44
N TRP A 29 0.55 -0.04 -24.73
CA TRP A 29 1.50 1.05 -24.98
C TRP A 29 2.41 1.30 -23.78
N LEU A 30 1.85 1.44 -22.57
CA LEU A 30 2.62 1.64 -21.34
C LEU A 30 3.54 0.45 -21.04
N TYR A 31 3.03 -0.77 -21.24
CA TYR A 31 3.82 -1.98 -21.03
C TYR A 31 5.01 -2.07 -22.01
N MET A 32 4.79 -1.74 -23.28
CA MET A 32 5.83 -1.75 -24.29
C MET A 32 6.86 -0.63 -24.09
N GLU A 33 6.44 0.56 -23.68
CA GLU A 33 7.34 1.67 -23.31
C GLU A 33 8.27 1.28 -22.14
N LEU A 34 7.75 0.52 -21.17
CA LEU A 34 8.53 0.15 -19.98
C LEU A 34 9.41 -1.09 -20.20
N TYR A 35 8.92 -2.08 -20.96
CA TYR A 35 9.53 -3.40 -21.05
C TYR A 35 9.92 -3.85 -22.47
N GLY A 36 9.28 -3.35 -23.51
CA GLY A 36 9.54 -3.73 -24.91
C GLY A 36 9.36 -5.23 -25.17
N ASN A 37 8.46 -5.94 -24.48
CA ASN A 37 8.37 -7.40 -24.51
C ASN A 37 6.95 -7.91 -24.77
N ASP A 38 6.64 -8.19 -26.05
CA ASP A 38 5.33 -8.66 -26.47
C ASP A 38 4.94 -10.03 -25.87
N ALA A 39 5.89 -10.95 -25.71
CA ALA A 39 5.60 -12.28 -25.15
C ALA A 39 5.15 -12.18 -23.68
N MET A 40 5.83 -11.36 -22.90
CA MET A 40 5.46 -11.11 -21.49
C MET A 40 4.14 -10.35 -21.35
N TYR A 41 3.82 -9.44 -22.31
CA TYR A 41 2.53 -8.78 -22.36
C TYR A 41 1.40 -9.76 -22.68
N ALA A 42 1.61 -10.67 -23.66
CA ALA A 42 0.64 -11.71 -24.00
C ALA A 42 0.36 -12.62 -22.80
N GLU A 43 1.42 -13.06 -22.08
CA GLU A 43 1.29 -13.83 -20.83
C GLU A 43 0.47 -13.08 -19.77
N LEU A 44 0.72 -11.79 -19.60
CA LEU A 44 -0.07 -10.96 -18.68
C LEU A 44 -1.55 -10.96 -19.04
N CYS A 45 -1.89 -10.79 -20.32
CA CYS A 45 -3.28 -10.80 -20.80
C CYS A 45 -3.97 -12.15 -20.57
N GLU A 46 -3.27 -13.26 -20.82
CA GLU A 46 -3.77 -14.62 -20.55
C GLU A 46 -4.06 -14.82 -19.06
N GLN A 47 -3.14 -14.40 -18.20
CA GLN A 47 -3.32 -14.52 -16.75
C GLN A 47 -4.44 -13.61 -16.23
N MET A 48 -4.59 -12.40 -16.77
CA MET A 48 -5.73 -11.52 -16.44
C MET A 48 -7.05 -12.20 -16.75
N HIS A 49 -7.18 -12.83 -17.91
CA HIS A 49 -8.37 -13.59 -18.29
C HIS A 49 -8.62 -14.78 -17.36
N ASP A 50 -7.57 -15.52 -17.03
CA ASP A 50 -7.62 -16.68 -16.13
C ASP A 50 -8.07 -16.28 -14.71
N TYR A 51 -7.53 -15.20 -14.15
CA TYR A 51 -7.97 -14.67 -12.85
C TYR A 51 -9.41 -14.15 -12.91
N TYR A 52 -9.84 -13.54 -14.03
CA TYR A 52 -11.24 -13.15 -14.21
C TYR A 52 -12.16 -14.36 -14.24
N LEU A 53 -11.80 -15.44 -14.94
CA LEU A 53 -12.58 -16.69 -14.96
C LEU A 53 -12.68 -17.30 -13.55
N LYS A 54 -11.59 -17.33 -12.79
CA LYS A 54 -11.51 -17.85 -11.42
C LYS A 54 -12.24 -16.98 -10.39
N ARG A 55 -12.54 -15.71 -10.72
CA ARG A 55 -13.27 -14.82 -9.82
C ARG A 55 -14.69 -15.34 -9.57
N SER A 56 -15.09 -15.43 -8.30
CA SER A 56 -16.38 -16.02 -7.91
C SER A 56 -17.57 -15.27 -8.49
N THR A 57 -18.70 -15.97 -8.65
CA THR A 57 -19.94 -15.37 -9.15
C THR A 57 -20.39 -14.20 -8.28
N GLU A 58 -20.24 -14.30 -6.96
CA GLU A 58 -20.65 -13.24 -6.03
C GLU A 58 -19.75 -12.00 -6.19
N LEU A 59 -18.44 -12.18 -6.33
CA LEU A 59 -17.51 -11.07 -6.60
C LEU A 59 -17.79 -10.42 -7.97
N LYS A 60 -18.09 -11.21 -9.03
CA LYS A 60 -18.49 -10.66 -10.33
C LYS A 60 -19.79 -9.85 -10.27
N LYS A 61 -20.77 -10.26 -9.45
CA LYS A 61 -21.97 -9.46 -9.20
C LYS A 61 -21.65 -8.15 -8.48
N ARG A 62 -20.72 -8.21 -7.52
CA ARG A 62 -20.22 -7.05 -6.78
C ARG A 62 -19.49 -6.08 -7.73
N ASP A 63 -18.69 -6.60 -8.65
CA ASP A 63 -18.03 -5.80 -9.70
C ASP A 63 -19.05 -4.99 -10.49
N ILE A 64 -20.07 -5.67 -11.05
CA ILE A 64 -21.14 -5.03 -11.86
C ILE A 64 -21.91 -3.98 -11.03
N LYS A 65 -22.14 -4.25 -9.74
CA LYS A 65 -22.83 -3.30 -8.85
C LYS A 65 -22.00 -2.05 -8.62
N LYS A 66 -20.69 -2.22 -8.33
CA LYS A 66 -19.79 -1.11 -8.04
C LYS A 66 -19.42 -0.30 -9.29
N GLU A 67 -19.31 -0.92 -10.45
CA GLU A 67 -19.16 -0.21 -11.73
C GLU A 67 -20.31 0.77 -12.04
N LYS A 68 -21.52 0.48 -11.56
CA LYS A 68 -22.68 1.39 -11.67
C LYS A 68 -22.63 2.54 -10.69
N ASN A 69 -21.86 2.41 -9.62
CA ASN A 69 -21.58 3.45 -8.62
C ASN A 69 -20.06 3.49 -8.40
N PRO A 70 -19.27 4.03 -9.35
CA PRO A 70 -17.81 3.99 -9.27
C PRO A 70 -17.24 4.80 -8.11
N ASP A 71 -18.03 5.71 -7.55
CA ASP A 71 -17.67 6.57 -6.41
C ASP A 71 -18.10 6.00 -5.05
N TRP A 72 -18.45 4.70 -4.98
CA TRP A 72 -18.91 4.04 -3.77
C TRP A 72 -18.01 4.26 -2.53
N PHE A 73 -16.71 4.42 -2.75
CA PHE A 73 -15.71 4.64 -1.71
C PHE A 73 -15.62 6.10 -1.23
N LYS A 74 -16.40 7.01 -1.82
CA LYS A 74 -16.51 8.43 -1.43
C LYS A 74 -17.74 8.70 -0.57
N GLU A 75 -18.52 7.68 -0.24
CA GLU A 75 -19.72 7.83 0.57
C GLU A 75 -19.36 8.35 1.96
N LYS A 76 -20.10 9.37 2.41
CA LYS A 76 -19.87 10.05 3.71
C LYS A 76 -20.08 9.14 4.92
N GLU A 77 -20.80 8.06 4.74
CA GLU A 77 -21.05 7.03 5.75
C GLU A 77 -19.89 6.04 5.92
N MET A 78 -18.85 6.11 5.06
CA MET A 78 -17.72 5.21 5.17
C MET A 78 -16.90 5.51 6.43
N LEU A 79 -16.93 4.59 7.37
CA LEU A 79 -16.13 4.59 8.58
C LEU A 79 -15.22 3.36 8.61
N GLY A 80 -13.91 3.59 8.52
CA GLY A 80 -12.89 2.55 8.56
C GLY A 80 -12.36 2.29 9.97
N MET A 81 -12.07 1.02 10.26
CA MET A 81 -11.26 0.62 11.41
C MET A 81 -10.07 -0.18 10.93
N MET A 82 -8.88 0.26 11.31
CA MET A 82 -7.61 -0.44 11.08
C MET A 82 -7.30 -1.30 12.31
N LEU A 83 -6.91 -2.56 12.10
CA LEU A 83 -6.59 -3.46 13.20
C LEU A 83 -5.56 -4.53 12.81
N TYR A 84 -4.71 -4.88 13.75
CA TYR A 84 -3.95 -6.13 13.72
C TYR A 84 -4.84 -7.28 14.20
N ILE A 85 -4.92 -8.35 13.42
CA ILE A 85 -5.83 -9.48 13.65
C ILE A 85 -5.58 -10.17 14.99
N ASP A 86 -4.29 -10.42 15.30
CA ASP A 86 -3.84 -11.05 16.55
C ASP A 86 -4.20 -10.20 17.77
N ASN A 87 -3.91 -8.91 17.73
CA ASN A 87 -4.18 -7.98 18.83
C ASN A 87 -5.69 -7.79 19.07
N PHE A 88 -6.48 -7.72 17.99
CA PHE A 88 -7.91 -7.46 18.10
C PHE A 88 -8.73 -8.69 18.49
N ALA A 89 -8.39 -9.85 17.92
CA ALA A 89 -9.25 -11.03 18.01
C ALA A 89 -8.48 -12.37 17.99
N GLY A 90 -7.16 -12.34 18.07
CA GLY A 90 -6.30 -13.51 18.08
C GLY A 90 -6.08 -14.13 16.69
N ASN A 91 -7.12 -14.23 15.85
CA ASN A 91 -7.03 -14.80 14.51
C ASN A 91 -8.24 -14.41 13.64
N LEU A 92 -8.25 -14.81 12.35
CA LEU A 92 -9.32 -14.50 11.39
C LEU A 92 -10.71 -14.96 11.87
N LYS A 93 -10.81 -16.15 12.48
CA LYS A 93 -12.06 -16.64 13.06
C LYS A 93 -12.54 -15.81 14.25
N GLY A 94 -11.59 -15.26 15.01
CA GLY A 94 -11.90 -14.32 16.10
C GLY A 94 -12.47 -13.01 15.57
N VAL A 95 -11.90 -12.46 14.48
CA VAL A 95 -12.46 -11.25 13.81
C VAL A 95 -13.87 -11.51 13.32
N GLU A 96 -14.14 -12.66 12.69
CA GLU A 96 -15.49 -13.05 12.25
C GLU A 96 -16.51 -12.99 13.40
N LYS A 97 -16.14 -13.46 14.60
CA LYS A 97 -17.01 -13.40 15.80
C LYS A 97 -17.27 -11.99 16.30
N LYS A 98 -16.41 -11.03 15.94
CA LYS A 98 -16.54 -9.61 16.36
C LYS A 98 -17.23 -8.72 15.33
N LEU A 99 -17.74 -9.25 14.20
CA LEU A 99 -18.42 -8.45 13.18
C LEU A 99 -19.65 -7.71 13.72
N ALA A 100 -20.41 -8.31 14.64
CA ALA A 100 -21.54 -7.66 15.29
C ALA A 100 -21.10 -6.42 16.09
N TYR A 101 -20.04 -6.55 16.89
CA TYR A 101 -19.44 -5.42 17.61
C TYR A 101 -18.95 -4.31 16.67
N LEU A 102 -18.26 -4.66 15.59
CA LEU A 102 -17.82 -3.68 14.59
C LEU A 102 -19.01 -2.93 13.97
N LYS A 103 -20.10 -3.64 13.71
CA LYS A 103 -21.34 -3.05 13.21
C LYS A 103 -22.00 -2.10 14.20
N GLU A 104 -22.01 -2.45 15.49
CA GLU A 104 -22.48 -1.57 16.58
C GLU A 104 -21.65 -0.28 16.64
N CYS A 105 -20.36 -0.35 16.32
CA CYS A 105 -19.47 0.81 16.18
C CYS A 105 -19.67 1.58 14.86
N ASN A 106 -20.64 1.21 14.02
CA ASN A 106 -20.86 1.74 12.66
C ASN A 106 -19.66 1.57 11.71
N VAL A 107 -18.75 0.64 12.00
CA VAL A 107 -17.63 0.32 11.09
C VAL A 107 -18.18 -0.41 9.88
N ASN A 108 -17.89 0.11 8.68
CA ASN A 108 -18.28 -0.49 7.41
C ASN A 108 -17.10 -0.64 6.42
N CYS A 109 -15.89 -0.35 6.89
CA CYS A 109 -14.65 -0.63 6.18
C CYS A 109 -13.62 -1.18 7.18
N LEU A 110 -13.20 -2.43 6.99
CA LEU A 110 -12.27 -3.10 7.87
C LEU A 110 -10.90 -3.19 7.20
N HIS A 111 -9.91 -2.45 7.72
CA HIS A 111 -8.54 -2.56 7.26
C HIS A 111 -7.80 -3.59 8.12
N LEU A 112 -7.54 -4.74 7.54
CA LEU A 112 -6.72 -5.79 8.13
C LEU A 112 -5.25 -5.46 7.88
N MET A 113 -4.51 -5.13 8.95
CA MET A 113 -3.06 -4.91 8.90
C MET A 113 -2.36 -6.18 8.42
N PRO A 114 -1.09 -6.08 7.93
CA PRO A 114 -0.44 -7.17 7.22
C PRO A 114 -0.59 -8.52 7.91
N PHE A 115 -1.17 -9.47 7.20
CA PHE A 115 -1.53 -10.81 7.70
C PHE A 115 -0.98 -11.95 6.83
N LEU A 116 -0.27 -11.61 5.75
CA LEU A 116 0.37 -12.61 4.89
C LEU A 116 1.57 -13.25 5.61
N ASP A 117 2.05 -14.36 5.08
CA ASP A 117 3.14 -15.13 5.69
C ASP A 117 4.42 -14.31 5.76
N THR A 118 5.00 -14.23 6.95
CA THR A 118 6.22 -13.48 7.26
C THR A 118 7.08 -14.26 8.25
N PRO A 119 8.42 -14.12 8.21
CA PRO A 119 9.28 -14.79 9.14
C PRO A 119 9.13 -14.23 10.56
N LYS A 120 9.20 -15.11 11.54
CA LYS A 120 9.15 -14.71 12.94
C LYS A 120 10.39 -13.89 13.31
N GLY A 121 10.20 -12.74 13.96
CA GLY A 121 11.28 -11.87 14.43
C GLY A 121 11.91 -10.96 13.37
N LYS A 122 11.63 -11.19 12.07
CA LYS A 122 12.07 -10.34 10.94
C LYS A 122 10.88 -10.00 10.05
N SER A 123 9.79 -9.57 10.65
CA SER A 123 8.52 -9.35 9.95
C SER A 123 8.23 -7.90 9.62
N ASP A 124 8.82 -6.96 10.36
CA ASP A 124 8.51 -5.53 10.22
C ASP A 124 6.99 -5.29 10.28
N GLY A 125 6.33 -5.70 11.37
CA GLY A 125 4.88 -5.57 11.49
C GLY A 125 4.05 -6.36 10.46
N GLY A 126 4.69 -7.27 9.71
CA GLY A 126 4.07 -8.05 8.64
C GLY A 126 4.41 -7.57 7.22
N TYR A 127 5.22 -6.52 7.09
CA TYR A 127 5.61 -5.97 5.77
C TYR A 127 6.74 -6.75 5.09
N ALA A 128 7.49 -7.61 5.81
CA ALA A 128 8.47 -8.50 5.20
C ALA A 128 7.81 -9.79 4.70
N VAL A 129 7.06 -9.72 3.57
CA VAL A 129 6.24 -10.82 3.06
C VAL A 129 7.11 -11.95 2.49
N ALA A 130 6.94 -13.16 3.02
CA ALA A 130 7.59 -14.38 2.56
C ALA A 130 6.73 -15.16 1.54
N ASP A 131 5.41 -15.05 1.60
CA ASP A 131 4.49 -15.67 0.64
C ASP A 131 3.20 -14.83 0.52
N PHE A 132 2.97 -14.26 -0.66
CA PHE A 132 1.77 -13.46 -0.97
C PHE A 132 0.47 -14.27 -1.06
N ARG A 133 0.56 -15.59 -1.12
CA ARG A 133 -0.60 -16.49 -1.28
C ARG A 133 -0.90 -17.31 -0.04
N LYS A 134 -0.29 -16.97 1.06
CA LYS A 134 -0.45 -17.66 2.32
C LYS A 134 -0.68 -16.68 3.46
N VAL A 135 -1.65 -16.96 4.30
CA VAL A 135 -1.86 -16.25 5.57
C VAL A 135 -0.84 -16.75 6.60
N ARG A 136 -0.33 -15.87 7.43
CA ARG A 136 0.51 -16.21 8.58
C ARG A 136 -0.16 -17.33 9.39
N PRO A 137 0.52 -18.46 9.66
CA PRO A 137 -0.12 -19.69 10.16
C PRO A 137 -0.90 -19.54 11.47
N ASP A 138 -0.44 -18.65 12.36
CA ASP A 138 -1.11 -18.36 13.63
C ASP A 138 -2.42 -17.57 13.47
N LEU A 139 -2.59 -16.86 12.35
CA LEU A 139 -3.81 -16.11 12.05
C LEU A 139 -4.89 -16.93 11.34
N GLY A 140 -4.51 -17.99 10.64
CA GLY A 140 -5.45 -18.86 9.92
C GLY A 140 -4.97 -19.25 8.52
N THR A 141 -5.92 -19.44 7.61
CA THR A 141 -5.69 -19.89 6.24
C THR A 141 -6.33 -18.94 5.23
N MET A 142 -5.96 -19.05 3.92
CA MET A 142 -6.64 -18.34 2.84
C MET A 142 -8.15 -18.67 2.77
N LYS A 143 -8.56 -19.86 3.17
CA LYS A 143 -9.98 -20.20 3.27
C LYS A 143 -10.69 -19.46 4.41
N ASP A 144 -10.00 -19.26 5.53
CA ASP A 144 -10.54 -18.47 6.64
C ASP A 144 -10.65 -16.98 6.23
N LEU A 145 -9.67 -16.46 5.47
CA LEU A 145 -9.72 -15.11 4.91
C LEU A 145 -10.92 -14.95 3.95
N ALA A 146 -11.05 -15.82 2.96
CA ALA A 146 -12.16 -15.76 2.00
C ALA A 146 -13.53 -15.84 2.69
N ARG A 147 -13.65 -16.67 3.74
CA ARG A 147 -14.88 -16.74 4.54
C ARG A 147 -15.11 -15.43 5.31
N LEU A 148 -14.09 -14.85 5.93
CA LEU A 148 -14.22 -13.59 6.64
C LEU A 148 -14.67 -12.47 5.70
N THR A 149 -14.08 -12.35 4.52
CA THR A 149 -14.48 -11.34 3.52
C THR A 149 -15.93 -11.51 3.06
N GLU A 150 -16.35 -12.75 2.81
CA GLU A 150 -17.76 -13.08 2.50
C GLU A 150 -18.68 -12.60 3.63
N LYS A 151 -18.35 -12.90 4.89
CA LYS A 151 -19.12 -12.45 6.06
C LYS A 151 -19.11 -10.93 6.23
N CYS A 152 -18.00 -10.26 5.95
CA CYS A 152 -17.96 -8.80 5.91
C CYS A 152 -18.95 -8.25 4.87
N HIS A 153 -18.93 -8.80 3.65
CA HIS A 153 -19.83 -8.40 2.57
C HIS A 153 -21.32 -8.63 2.90
N GLU A 154 -21.68 -9.76 3.53
CA GLU A 154 -23.02 -10.02 4.02
C GLU A 154 -23.50 -8.99 5.06
N ASN A 155 -22.56 -8.43 5.84
CA ASN A 155 -22.83 -7.38 6.83
C ASN A 155 -22.70 -5.96 6.29
N GLY A 156 -22.49 -5.78 4.98
CA GLY A 156 -22.34 -4.47 4.35
C GLY A 156 -20.99 -3.80 4.60
N MET A 157 -19.98 -4.57 5.02
CA MET A 157 -18.62 -4.08 5.27
C MET A 157 -17.74 -4.31 4.05
N ASN A 158 -16.87 -3.34 3.76
CA ASN A 158 -15.77 -3.48 2.81
C ASN A 158 -14.50 -3.94 3.55
N VAL A 159 -13.61 -4.63 2.84
CA VAL A 159 -12.35 -5.12 3.42
C VAL A 159 -11.16 -4.50 2.69
N CYS A 160 -10.25 -3.93 3.47
CA CYS A 160 -8.97 -3.38 3.02
C CYS A 160 -7.82 -4.26 3.49
N MET A 161 -6.79 -4.40 2.66
CA MET A 161 -5.53 -5.04 3.02
C MET A 161 -4.32 -4.30 2.46
N ASP A 162 -3.15 -4.54 3.04
CA ASP A 162 -1.87 -4.06 2.54
C ASP A 162 -1.30 -4.98 1.46
N PHE A 163 -0.75 -4.38 0.42
CA PHE A 163 -0.03 -5.06 -0.65
C PHE A 163 1.36 -4.46 -0.81
N VAL A 164 2.36 -5.18 -0.32
CA VAL A 164 3.76 -4.75 -0.36
C VAL A 164 4.33 -4.98 -1.76
N MET A 165 4.53 -3.92 -2.52
CA MET A 165 5.06 -4.02 -3.89
C MET A 165 6.56 -3.78 -3.96
N ASN A 166 7.13 -2.96 -3.08
CA ASN A 166 8.53 -2.54 -3.20
C ASN A 166 9.54 -3.67 -2.98
N HIS A 167 9.25 -4.61 -2.07
CA HIS A 167 10.21 -5.61 -1.61
C HIS A 167 9.54 -6.93 -1.21
N THR A 168 10.36 -7.94 -1.00
CA THR A 168 9.95 -9.19 -0.33
C THR A 168 10.85 -9.45 0.88
N SER A 169 10.41 -10.34 1.77
CA SER A 169 11.31 -10.91 2.77
C SER A 169 12.48 -11.67 2.11
N GLU A 170 13.63 -11.71 2.78
CA GLU A 170 14.75 -12.61 2.44
C GLU A 170 14.36 -14.10 2.50
N GLU A 171 13.24 -14.42 3.15
CA GLU A 171 12.66 -15.75 3.24
C GLU A 171 11.63 -16.06 2.15
N HIS A 172 11.35 -15.11 1.25
CA HIS A 172 10.52 -15.36 0.07
C HIS A 172 11.20 -16.39 -0.84
N GLU A 173 10.40 -17.25 -1.51
CA GLU A 173 10.94 -18.28 -2.40
C GLU A 173 11.90 -17.72 -3.46
N TRP A 174 11.60 -16.54 -4.03
CA TRP A 174 12.48 -15.90 -4.99
C TRP A 174 13.82 -15.49 -4.36
N ALA A 175 13.81 -14.97 -3.14
CA ALA A 175 15.01 -14.58 -2.43
C ALA A 175 15.88 -15.80 -2.07
N LYS A 176 15.27 -16.90 -1.64
CA LYS A 176 15.97 -18.18 -1.38
C LYS A 176 16.64 -18.73 -2.62
N ARG A 177 15.96 -18.74 -3.75
CA ARG A 177 16.50 -19.20 -5.03
C ARG A 177 17.57 -18.25 -5.58
N ALA A 178 17.39 -16.93 -5.41
CA ALA A 178 18.43 -15.96 -5.73
C ALA A 178 19.70 -16.18 -4.90
N ARG A 179 19.56 -16.43 -3.59
CA ARG A 179 20.64 -16.77 -2.67
C ARG A 179 21.31 -18.10 -3.04
N ALA A 180 20.60 -19.03 -3.64
CA ALA A 180 21.16 -20.25 -4.20
C ALA A 180 21.92 -20.04 -5.54
N GLY A 181 22.01 -18.81 -6.05
CA GLY A 181 22.72 -18.47 -7.28
C GLY A 181 21.94 -18.70 -8.56
N GLU A 182 20.60 -18.90 -8.47
CA GLU A 182 19.77 -19.05 -9.67
C GLU A 182 19.59 -17.70 -10.38
N GLY A 183 20.24 -17.52 -11.54
CA GLY A 183 20.32 -16.25 -12.26
C GLY A 183 18.96 -15.63 -12.61
N GLU A 184 17.95 -16.44 -12.93
CA GLU A 184 16.57 -15.97 -13.14
C GLU A 184 16.02 -15.24 -11.90
N TYR A 185 16.25 -15.81 -10.71
CA TYR A 185 15.75 -15.23 -9.45
C TYR A 185 16.64 -14.10 -8.96
N MET A 186 17.95 -14.14 -9.21
CA MET A 186 18.82 -13.00 -8.95
C MET A 186 18.39 -11.77 -9.75
N SER A 187 17.94 -11.94 -10.99
CA SER A 187 17.46 -10.83 -11.84
C SER A 187 16.20 -10.14 -11.32
N ARG A 188 15.49 -10.75 -10.36
CA ARG A 188 14.29 -10.19 -9.72
C ARG A 188 14.61 -9.15 -8.64
N TYR A 189 15.89 -9.03 -8.24
CA TYR A 189 16.43 -8.11 -7.24
C TYR A 189 17.60 -7.34 -7.81
N PHE A 190 18.18 -6.44 -7.04
CA PHE A 190 19.38 -5.69 -7.41
C PHE A 190 20.59 -6.25 -6.67
N PHE A 191 21.37 -7.08 -7.34
CA PHE A 191 22.61 -7.65 -6.82
C PHE A 191 23.85 -7.03 -7.45
N TYR A 192 24.88 -6.78 -6.65
CA TYR A 192 26.18 -6.26 -7.08
C TYR A 192 27.30 -7.03 -6.38
N ASP A 193 28.32 -7.43 -7.15
CA ASP A 193 29.47 -8.22 -6.69
C ASP A 193 30.50 -7.42 -5.89
N ASN A 194 30.45 -6.10 -5.96
CA ASN A 194 31.33 -5.20 -5.23
C ASN A 194 30.58 -3.94 -4.75
N GLY A 195 31.28 -3.08 -3.99
CA GLY A 195 30.70 -1.86 -3.39
C GLY A 195 30.64 -0.65 -4.31
N ASP A 196 31.12 -0.70 -5.56
CA ASP A 196 31.27 0.49 -6.43
C ASP A 196 29.89 1.06 -6.82
N ILE A 197 28.99 0.21 -7.29
CA ILE A 197 27.62 0.63 -7.64
C ILE A 197 26.80 0.95 -6.39
N PRO A 198 26.79 0.14 -5.31
CA PRO A 198 26.21 0.52 -4.03
C PRO A 198 26.63 1.90 -3.54
N ALA A 199 27.95 2.22 -3.54
CA ALA A 199 28.44 3.53 -3.10
C ALA A 199 27.85 4.68 -3.94
N ARG A 200 27.70 4.50 -5.25
CA ARG A 200 27.09 5.51 -6.14
C ARG A 200 25.60 5.70 -5.88
N TYR A 201 24.87 4.65 -5.47
CA TYR A 201 23.48 4.80 -5.01
C TYR A 201 23.40 5.60 -3.71
N GLU A 202 24.31 5.36 -2.75
CA GLU A 202 24.32 6.08 -1.47
C GLU A 202 24.58 7.59 -1.63
N GLU A 203 25.17 8.03 -2.74
CA GLU A 203 25.36 9.46 -3.04
C GLU A 203 24.02 10.19 -3.32
N THR A 204 23.00 9.50 -3.81
CA THR A 204 21.77 10.12 -4.30
C THR A 204 20.49 9.59 -3.63
N VAL A 205 20.54 8.38 -3.06
CA VAL A 205 19.37 7.73 -2.45
C VAL A 205 19.32 8.02 -0.95
N PRO A 206 18.34 8.79 -0.46
CA PRO A 206 18.21 9.04 0.97
C PRO A 206 17.85 7.77 1.73
N GLN A 207 18.48 7.54 2.87
CA GLN A 207 18.15 6.42 3.75
C GLN A 207 16.78 6.63 4.41
N VAL A 208 16.00 5.57 4.52
CA VAL A 208 14.68 5.60 5.18
C VAL A 208 14.83 5.52 6.68
N PHE A 209 15.66 4.60 7.15
CA PHE A 209 15.91 4.36 8.59
C PHE A 209 17.39 4.54 8.96
N PRO A 210 17.93 5.78 8.94
CA PRO A 210 19.38 6.02 9.11
C PRO A 210 19.93 5.59 10.47
N THR A 211 19.07 5.42 11.48
CA THR A 211 19.47 5.03 12.84
C THR A 211 19.26 3.55 13.14
N THR A 212 18.19 2.94 12.62
CA THR A 212 17.81 1.55 12.94
C THR A 212 18.22 0.55 11.84
N ALA A 213 18.34 1.01 10.60
CA ALA A 213 18.78 0.22 9.46
C ALA A 213 19.58 1.13 8.50
N PRO A 214 20.82 1.52 8.87
CA PRO A 214 21.63 2.44 8.06
C PRO A 214 22.09 1.79 6.76
N GLY A 215 22.16 2.62 5.70
CA GLY A 215 22.51 2.19 4.34
C GLY A 215 21.30 1.70 3.54
N ASN A 216 21.50 1.59 2.22
CA ASN A 216 20.50 1.07 1.30
C ASN A 216 20.90 -0.31 0.73
N PHE A 217 22.01 -0.90 1.20
CA PHE A 217 22.50 -2.18 0.73
C PHE A 217 22.92 -3.10 1.87
N THR A 218 22.64 -4.37 1.70
CA THR A 218 23.05 -5.42 2.63
C THR A 218 24.05 -6.36 1.95
N TRP A 219 25.21 -6.58 2.59
CA TRP A 219 26.20 -7.56 2.13
C TRP A 219 25.75 -8.98 2.52
N LEU A 220 25.77 -9.89 1.55
CA LEU A 220 25.45 -11.30 1.73
C LEU A 220 26.73 -12.13 1.56
N PRO A 221 27.41 -12.46 2.66
CA PRO A 221 28.71 -13.13 2.60
C PRO A 221 28.66 -14.53 1.98
N GLU A 222 27.54 -15.19 2.10
CA GLU A 222 27.31 -16.54 1.57
C GLU A 222 27.33 -16.61 0.03
N ILE A 223 27.02 -15.52 -0.65
CA ILE A 223 27.06 -15.44 -2.12
C ILE A 223 28.01 -14.36 -2.65
N GLY A 224 28.65 -13.60 -1.75
CA GLY A 224 29.63 -12.56 -2.11
C GLY A 224 29.03 -11.40 -2.90
N HIS A 225 27.79 -10.99 -2.58
CA HIS A 225 27.07 -9.90 -3.26
C HIS A 225 26.42 -8.93 -2.26
N TYR A 226 26.31 -7.67 -2.69
CA TYR A 226 25.39 -6.71 -2.10
C TYR A 226 24.01 -6.86 -2.71
N VAL A 227 22.96 -6.74 -1.90
CA VAL A 227 21.56 -6.64 -2.35
C VAL A 227 20.97 -5.31 -1.90
N LEU A 228 20.14 -4.68 -2.74
CA LEU A 228 19.45 -3.44 -2.40
C LEU A 228 18.37 -3.72 -1.35
N THR A 229 18.39 -2.94 -0.26
CA THR A 229 17.49 -3.06 0.90
C THR A 229 17.12 -1.66 1.39
N THR A 230 16.16 -1.03 0.73
CA THR A 230 15.74 0.36 1.03
C THR A 230 15.23 0.52 2.47
N PHE A 231 14.61 -0.52 3.05
CA PHE A 231 14.03 -0.51 4.40
C PHE A 231 14.91 -1.29 5.38
N TYR A 232 14.59 -2.55 5.65
CA TYR A 232 15.40 -3.38 6.56
C TYR A 232 16.29 -4.35 5.79
N PRO A 233 17.42 -4.80 6.36
CA PRO A 233 18.35 -5.72 5.71
C PRO A 233 17.72 -7.04 5.23
N TYR A 234 16.61 -7.46 5.82
CA TYR A 234 15.86 -8.66 5.45
C TYR A 234 14.70 -8.40 4.47
N GLN A 235 14.56 -7.17 3.95
CA GLN A 235 13.58 -6.76 2.95
C GLN A 235 14.30 -6.40 1.65
N TRP A 236 14.30 -7.33 0.69
CA TRP A 236 15.04 -7.16 -0.56
C TRP A 236 14.19 -6.49 -1.62
N ASP A 237 14.69 -5.39 -2.16
CA ASP A 237 13.98 -4.56 -3.13
C ASP A 237 13.81 -5.27 -4.48
N LEU A 238 12.58 -5.29 -4.98
CA LEU A 238 12.20 -5.92 -6.24
C LEU A 238 12.65 -5.09 -7.44
N ASN A 239 13.19 -5.77 -8.44
CA ASN A 239 13.63 -5.16 -9.69
C ASN A 239 12.49 -5.09 -10.72
N TYR A 240 11.71 -4.04 -10.68
CA TYR A 240 10.62 -3.81 -11.66
C TYR A 240 11.10 -3.47 -13.07
N ARG A 241 12.40 -3.39 -13.35
CA ARG A 241 12.92 -3.39 -14.72
C ARG A 241 12.75 -4.76 -15.40
N ASN A 242 12.59 -5.81 -14.61
CA ASN A 242 12.28 -7.14 -15.07
C ASN A 242 10.76 -7.31 -15.22
N PRO A 243 10.23 -7.48 -16.45
CA PRO A 243 8.79 -7.65 -16.68
C PRO A 243 8.20 -8.85 -15.95
N ARG A 244 8.98 -9.89 -15.66
CA ARG A 244 8.56 -11.05 -14.87
C ARG A 244 8.15 -10.64 -13.46
N VAL A 245 8.88 -9.71 -12.84
CA VAL A 245 8.55 -9.19 -11.50
C VAL A 245 7.20 -8.47 -11.53
N PHE A 246 6.99 -7.57 -12.50
CA PHE A 246 5.71 -6.88 -12.64
C PHE A 246 4.56 -7.87 -12.83
N ASN A 247 4.67 -8.79 -13.80
CA ASN A 247 3.62 -9.75 -14.09
C ASN A 247 3.27 -10.60 -12.88
N GLU A 248 4.25 -11.21 -12.22
CA GLU A 248 4.00 -12.07 -11.07
C GLU A 248 3.45 -11.30 -9.86
N MET A 249 3.85 -10.04 -9.67
CA MET A 249 3.24 -9.20 -8.64
C MET A 249 1.79 -8.86 -8.99
N MET A 250 1.45 -8.62 -10.27
CA MET A 250 0.06 -8.46 -10.69
C MET A 250 -0.75 -9.75 -10.50
N TYR A 251 -0.16 -10.94 -10.70
CA TYR A 251 -0.82 -12.21 -10.41
C TYR A 251 -1.12 -12.37 -8.90
N ASN A 252 -0.21 -11.94 -8.04
CA ASN A 252 -0.45 -11.91 -6.59
C ASN A 252 -1.54 -10.91 -6.22
N PHE A 253 -1.54 -9.71 -6.82
CA PHE A 253 -2.61 -8.72 -6.65
C PHE A 253 -3.98 -9.28 -7.02
N LEU A 254 -4.11 -9.90 -8.21
CA LEU A 254 -5.36 -10.49 -8.68
C LEU A 254 -5.80 -11.69 -7.85
N PHE A 255 -4.84 -12.49 -7.37
CA PHE A 255 -5.13 -13.58 -6.43
C PHE A 255 -5.77 -13.07 -5.15
N LEU A 256 -5.19 -12.01 -4.55
CA LEU A 256 -5.69 -11.39 -3.31
C LEU A 256 -7.04 -10.69 -3.54
N ALA A 257 -7.21 -9.99 -4.66
CA ALA A 257 -8.49 -9.42 -5.07
C ALA A 257 -9.60 -10.49 -5.15
N ASN A 258 -9.25 -11.71 -5.60
CA ASN A 258 -10.16 -12.85 -5.66
C ASN A 258 -10.47 -13.49 -4.30
N GLN A 259 -9.75 -13.12 -3.23
CA GLN A 259 -10.13 -13.47 -1.85
C GLN A 259 -11.22 -12.54 -1.28
N GLY A 260 -11.70 -11.57 -2.06
CA GLY A 260 -12.79 -10.66 -1.66
C GLY A 260 -12.33 -9.32 -1.10
N MET A 261 -11.12 -8.88 -1.39
CA MET A 261 -10.67 -7.54 -1.04
C MET A 261 -11.43 -6.49 -1.84
N ASP A 262 -11.82 -5.40 -1.18
CA ASP A 262 -12.48 -4.23 -1.79
C ASP A 262 -11.51 -3.07 -1.98
N ILE A 263 -10.55 -2.93 -1.08
CA ILE A 263 -9.51 -1.91 -1.10
C ILE A 263 -8.16 -2.62 -0.94
N ILE A 264 -7.24 -2.33 -1.85
CA ILE A 264 -5.86 -2.79 -1.72
C ILE A 264 -4.98 -1.55 -1.52
N ARG A 265 -4.41 -1.45 -0.32
CA ARG A 265 -3.42 -0.43 0.03
C ARG A 265 -2.08 -0.84 -0.53
N ILE A 266 -1.57 -0.03 -1.46
CA ILE A 266 -0.24 -0.23 -2.03
C ILE A 266 0.76 0.43 -1.09
N ASP A 267 1.58 -0.40 -0.47
CA ASP A 267 2.63 0.02 0.45
C ASP A 267 3.80 0.67 -0.31
N ALA A 268 4.38 1.71 0.27
CA ALA A 268 5.61 2.37 -0.20
C ALA A 268 5.64 2.68 -1.70
N VAL A 269 4.53 3.18 -2.27
CA VAL A 269 4.38 3.44 -3.72
C VAL A 269 5.54 4.22 -4.33
N PRO A 270 6.06 5.31 -3.72
CA PRO A 270 7.13 6.12 -4.30
C PRO A 270 8.42 5.37 -4.58
N TYR A 271 8.63 4.22 -3.97
CA TYR A 271 9.91 3.48 -3.98
C TYR A 271 9.97 2.35 -5.03
N ILE A 272 8.88 2.05 -5.74
CA ILE A 272 8.77 0.85 -6.59
C ILE A 272 9.83 0.79 -7.71
N TRP A 273 10.26 1.93 -8.27
CA TRP A 273 11.25 1.96 -9.34
C TRP A 273 12.61 2.46 -8.86
N LYS A 274 13.69 1.82 -9.32
CA LYS A 274 15.06 2.15 -8.94
C LYS A 274 15.88 2.55 -10.17
N GLU A 275 16.61 3.68 -10.05
CA GLU A 275 17.50 4.14 -11.09
C GLU A 275 18.75 4.80 -10.50
N LEU A 276 19.92 4.33 -10.90
CA LEU A 276 21.20 4.86 -10.44
C LEU A 276 21.34 6.35 -10.81
N GLY A 277 21.82 7.15 -9.87
CA GLY A 277 21.98 8.60 -10.07
C GLY A 277 20.70 9.40 -9.79
N THR A 278 19.64 8.75 -9.33
CA THR A 278 18.40 9.38 -8.86
C THR A 278 18.18 9.13 -7.38
N SER A 279 17.15 9.74 -6.80
CA SER A 279 16.73 9.45 -5.42
C SER A 279 16.03 8.10 -5.26
N CYS A 280 15.77 7.34 -6.33
CA CYS A 280 14.94 6.13 -6.36
C CYS A 280 13.55 6.34 -5.72
N ARG A 281 13.03 7.57 -5.79
CA ARG A 281 11.71 7.94 -5.25
C ARG A 281 10.97 8.83 -6.23
N ASN A 282 9.67 8.61 -6.36
CA ASN A 282 8.77 9.44 -7.19
C ASN A 282 9.18 9.52 -8.68
N LEU A 283 9.76 8.45 -9.22
CA LEU A 283 10.16 8.41 -10.61
C LEU A 283 8.93 8.19 -11.52
N LYS A 284 9.03 8.64 -12.79
CA LYS A 284 7.91 8.55 -13.75
C LYS A 284 7.43 7.11 -13.99
N GLU A 285 8.34 6.14 -13.90
CA GLU A 285 8.04 4.73 -14.08
C GLU A 285 7.12 4.19 -12.97
N VAL A 286 7.17 4.77 -11.76
CA VAL A 286 6.23 4.44 -10.67
C VAL A 286 4.80 4.77 -11.10
N HIS A 287 4.58 5.94 -11.69
CA HIS A 287 3.28 6.36 -12.21
C HIS A 287 2.79 5.43 -13.33
N THR A 288 3.71 5.03 -14.24
CA THR A 288 3.40 4.05 -15.30
C THR A 288 2.93 2.71 -14.71
N ILE A 289 3.64 2.20 -13.69
CA ILE A 289 3.30 0.94 -13.00
C ILE A 289 1.92 1.05 -12.31
N VAL A 290 1.69 2.11 -11.56
CA VAL A 290 0.41 2.31 -10.86
C VAL A 290 -0.75 2.47 -11.86
N ARG A 291 -0.52 3.19 -12.97
CA ARG A 291 -1.52 3.32 -14.05
C ARG A 291 -1.86 1.98 -14.68
N MET A 292 -0.86 1.14 -14.99
CA MET A 292 -1.10 -0.21 -15.51
C MET A 292 -1.86 -1.07 -14.50
N MET A 293 -1.47 -1.04 -13.22
CA MET A 293 -2.15 -1.75 -12.15
C MET A 293 -3.62 -1.31 -12.02
N ARG A 294 -3.90 0.00 -12.16
CA ARG A 294 -5.26 0.54 -12.18
C ARG A 294 -6.09 -0.06 -13.31
N MET A 295 -5.56 -0.09 -14.55
CA MET A 295 -6.26 -0.66 -15.70
C MET A 295 -6.48 -2.16 -15.55
N ILE A 296 -5.49 -2.90 -15.04
CA ILE A 296 -5.61 -4.34 -14.73
C ILE A 296 -6.75 -4.57 -13.73
N ALA A 297 -6.84 -3.76 -12.67
CA ALA A 297 -7.95 -3.85 -11.72
C ALA A 297 -9.30 -3.56 -12.39
N GLU A 298 -9.41 -2.50 -13.20
CA GLU A 298 -10.64 -2.15 -13.92
C GLU A 298 -11.09 -3.21 -14.92
N ILE A 299 -10.16 -3.97 -15.50
CA ILE A 299 -10.48 -5.09 -16.42
C ILE A 299 -10.96 -6.31 -15.63
N VAL A 300 -10.24 -6.74 -14.61
CA VAL A 300 -10.44 -8.05 -13.96
C VAL A 300 -11.36 -7.97 -12.76
N CYS A 301 -11.22 -6.94 -11.92
CA CYS A 301 -11.88 -6.81 -10.62
C CYS A 301 -12.28 -5.36 -10.31
N PRO A 302 -13.15 -4.72 -11.11
CA PRO A 302 -13.43 -3.28 -11.03
C PRO A 302 -14.12 -2.83 -9.74
N SER A 303 -14.52 -3.75 -8.86
CA SER A 303 -14.96 -3.41 -7.52
C SER A 303 -13.81 -3.10 -6.56
N VAL A 304 -12.57 -3.44 -6.93
CA VAL A 304 -11.37 -3.21 -6.12
C VAL A 304 -10.80 -1.85 -6.42
N ILE A 305 -10.56 -1.07 -5.37
CA ILE A 305 -9.90 0.23 -5.48
C ILE A 305 -8.47 0.19 -4.93
N LEU A 306 -7.63 1.07 -5.45
CA LEU A 306 -6.24 1.24 -5.03
C LEU A 306 -6.13 2.41 -4.06
N LEU A 307 -5.62 2.15 -2.87
CA LEU A 307 -5.25 3.17 -1.89
C LEU A 307 -3.72 3.26 -1.86
N GLY A 308 -3.16 4.34 -2.39
CA GLY A 308 -1.71 4.53 -2.42
C GLY A 308 -1.19 5.10 -1.11
N GLU A 309 -0.14 4.48 -0.56
CA GLU A 309 0.61 5.11 0.51
C GLU A 309 1.71 6.00 -0.07
N VAL A 310 1.49 7.30 0.09
CA VAL A 310 2.40 8.36 -0.36
C VAL A 310 2.46 9.42 0.73
N VAL A 311 3.55 9.42 1.49
CA VAL A 311 3.74 10.34 2.63
C VAL A 311 4.49 11.57 2.17
N MET A 312 3.76 12.56 1.68
CA MET A 312 4.30 13.85 1.21
C MET A 312 3.29 14.98 1.45
N GLU A 313 3.74 16.21 1.23
CA GLU A 313 2.86 17.37 1.21
C GLU A 313 1.79 17.23 0.12
N PRO A 314 0.60 17.83 0.28
CA PRO A 314 -0.54 17.63 -0.62
C PRO A 314 -0.26 17.89 -2.09
N GLU A 315 0.51 18.96 -2.39
CA GLU A 315 0.83 19.30 -3.77
C GLU A 315 1.72 18.26 -4.44
N LYS A 316 2.59 17.60 -3.68
CA LYS A 316 3.49 16.54 -4.16
C LYS A 316 2.81 15.17 -4.25
N VAL A 317 1.73 14.97 -3.49
CA VAL A 317 0.94 13.73 -3.48
C VAL A 317 -0.02 13.66 -4.66
N VAL A 318 -0.52 14.81 -5.12
CA VAL A 318 -1.54 14.90 -6.19
C VAL A 318 -1.21 14.11 -7.46
N PRO A 319 0.05 14.10 -7.97
CA PRO A 319 0.39 13.31 -9.15
C PRO A 319 0.04 11.82 -9.06
N TYR A 320 -0.04 11.24 -7.86
CA TYR A 320 -0.41 9.83 -7.65
C TYR A 320 -1.90 9.52 -7.82
N PHE A 321 -2.74 10.54 -7.96
CA PHE A 321 -4.10 10.36 -8.48
C PHE A 321 -4.10 10.18 -10.02
N GLY A 322 -2.99 10.52 -10.69
CA GLY A 322 -2.94 10.68 -12.13
C GLY A 322 -3.69 11.93 -12.59
N THR A 323 -4.21 11.89 -13.82
CA THR A 323 -5.15 12.89 -14.31
C THR A 323 -6.59 12.37 -14.25
N VAL A 324 -7.56 13.25 -14.48
CA VAL A 324 -8.98 12.82 -14.54
C VAL A 324 -9.22 11.82 -15.67
N GLU A 325 -8.53 11.97 -16.80
CA GLU A 325 -8.63 11.11 -17.96
C GLU A 325 -7.78 9.83 -17.84
N LYS A 326 -6.66 9.93 -17.11
CA LYS A 326 -5.71 8.82 -16.88
C LYS A 326 -5.48 8.65 -15.38
N PRO A 327 -6.46 8.14 -14.64
CA PRO A 327 -6.36 8.00 -13.19
C PRO A 327 -5.40 6.87 -12.80
N GLU A 328 -4.70 7.11 -11.69
CA GLU A 328 -3.80 6.15 -11.02
C GLU A 328 -4.46 5.62 -9.73
N CYS A 329 -4.02 6.05 -8.55
CA CYS A 329 -4.69 5.65 -7.31
C CYS A 329 -6.12 6.21 -7.21
N HIS A 330 -7.03 5.44 -6.65
CA HIS A 330 -8.38 5.89 -6.34
C HIS A 330 -8.41 6.80 -5.12
N MET A 331 -7.59 6.46 -4.13
CA MET A 331 -7.47 7.16 -2.86
C MET A 331 -6.00 7.30 -2.47
N LEU A 332 -5.71 8.36 -1.72
CA LEU A 332 -4.40 8.59 -1.09
C LEU A 332 -4.62 8.99 0.37
N TYR A 333 -3.61 8.79 1.22
CA TYR A 333 -3.66 9.23 2.61
C TYR A 333 -3.55 10.74 2.74
N ASN A 334 -4.37 11.34 3.60
CA ASN A 334 -4.31 12.77 3.91
C ASN A 334 -3.38 13.04 5.10
N VAL A 335 -2.10 12.78 4.92
CA VAL A 335 -1.07 12.86 5.96
C VAL A 335 -0.94 14.28 6.52
N THR A 336 -0.94 15.29 5.64
CA THR A 336 -0.78 16.69 6.07
C THR A 336 -1.99 17.18 6.87
N THR A 337 -3.22 16.77 6.51
CA THR A 337 -4.40 17.09 7.32
C THR A 337 -4.30 16.43 8.70
N MET A 338 -3.85 15.20 8.79
CA MET A 338 -3.58 14.53 10.06
C MET A 338 -2.57 15.32 10.89
N ALA A 339 -1.40 15.63 10.34
CA ALA A 339 -0.33 16.34 11.04
C ALA A 339 -0.76 17.76 11.48
N THR A 340 -1.46 18.49 10.60
CA THR A 340 -1.95 19.85 10.93
C THR A 340 -3.09 19.83 11.95
N THR A 341 -3.89 18.77 12.02
CA THR A 341 -4.89 18.59 13.08
C THR A 341 -4.21 18.44 14.44
N TRP A 342 -3.22 17.55 14.56
CA TRP A 342 -2.44 17.40 15.78
C TRP A 342 -1.70 18.68 16.17
N ASN A 343 -1.10 19.38 15.17
CA ASN A 343 -0.50 20.70 15.38
C ASN A 343 -1.51 21.69 15.98
N SER A 344 -2.72 21.76 15.43
CA SER A 344 -3.77 22.69 15.90
C SER A 344 -4.20 22.40 17.35
N ILE A 345 -4.24 21.12 17.74
CA ILE A 345 -4.54 20.71 19.12
C ILE A 345 -3.44 21.21 20.07
N ALA A 346 -2.16 21.02 19.70
CA ALA A 346 -1.04 21.40 20.55
C ALA A 346 -0.85 22.92 20.66
N THR A 347 -0.97 23.62 19.52
CA THR A 347 -0.67 25.06 19.43
C THR A 347 -1.88 25.96 19.69
N ARG A 348 -3.10 25.41 19.62
CA ARG A 348 -4.38 26.17 19.58
C ARG A 348 -4.45 27.13 18.38
N ASP A 349 -3.68 26.83 17.31
CA ASP A 349 -3.61 27.62 16.08
C ASP A 349 -4.02 26.78 14.87
N ILE A 350 -5.10 27.18 14.20
CA ILE A 350 -5.69 26.45 13.07
C ILE A 350 -5.19 26.93 11.70
N ARG A 351 -4.29 27.89 11.63
CA ARG A 351 -3.88 28.51 10.36
C ARG A 351 -3.31 27.52 9.36
N LEU A 352 -2.44 26.60 9.81
CA LEU A 352 -1.90 25.53 8.97
C LEU A 352 -2.99 24.57 8.50
N LEU A 353 -3.87 24.14 9.39
CA LEU A 353 -4.99 23.26 9.03
C LEU A 353 -5.93 23.93 8.03
N LYS A 354 -6.27 25.20 8.24
CA LYS A 354 -7.11 25.97 7.31
C LYS A 354 -6.47 26.06 5.93
N LYS A 355 -5.18 26.43 5.86
CA LYS A 355 -4.44 26.46 4.59
C LYS A 355 -4.47 25.12 3.87
N GLN A 356 -4.23 24.01 4.61
CA GLN A 356 -4.30 22.66 4.09
C GLN A 356 -5.68 22.33 3.52
N MET A 357 -6.76 22.65 4.24
CA MET A 357 -8.12 22.43 3.77
C MET A 357 -8.46 23.29 2.55
N ASP A 358 -7.95 24.52 2.48
CA ASP A 358 -8.10 25.39 1.30
C ASP A 358 -7.41 24.78 0.06
N ILE A 359 -6.23 24.16 0.20
CA ILE A 359 -5.55 23.44 -0.90
C ILE A 359 -6.40 22.27 -1.35
N VAL A 360 -6.77 21.38 -0.42
CA VAL A 360 -7.55 20.17 -0.72
C VAL A 360 -8.89 20.52 -1.38
N SER A 361 -9.56 21.59 -0.94
CA SER A 361 -10.87 21.97 -1.46
C SER A 361 -10.85 22.44 -2.93
N ARG A 362 -9.68 22.81 -3.45
CA ARG A 362 -9.49 23.27 -4.84
C ARG A 362 -9.16 22.12 -5.80
N LEU A 363 -8.85 20.93 -5.28
CA LEU A 363 -8.54 19.79 -6.10
C LEU A 363 -9.78 19.27 -6.85
N PRO A 364 -9.60 18.59 -7.98
CA PRO A 364 -10.70 17.92 -8.68
C PRO A 364 -11.49 17.00 -7.74
N LYS A 365 -12.81 16.97 -7.88
CA LYS A 365 -13.70 16.15 -7.04
C LYS A 365 -13.45 14.64 -7.15
N GLN A 366 -12.75 14.23 -8.21
CA GLN A 366 -12.33 12.86 -8.44
C GLN A 366 -11.21 12.42 -7.48
N TYR A 367 -10.40 13.36 -6.99
CA TYR A 367 -9.31 13.08 -6.08
C TYR A 367 -9.84 12.92 -4.66
N THR A 368 -9.67 11.75 -4.10
CA THR A 368 -10.24 11.37 -2.81
C THR A 368 -9.16 10.99 -1.83
N PHE A 369 -9.17 11.67 -0.68
CA PHE A 369 -8.26 11.35 0.41
C PHE A 369 -8.92 10.49 1.47
N LEU A 370 -8.16 9.49 1.97
CA LEU A 370 -8.46 8.83 3.22
C LEU A 370 -8.05 9.75 4.37
N ASN A 371 -9.04 10.29 5.09
CA ASN A 371 -8.80 11.09 6.28
C ASN A 371 -8.63 10.18 7.50
N TYR A 372 -7.63 10.44 8.31
CA TYR A 372 -7.35 9.70 9.54
C TYR A 372 -6.64 10.62 10.55
N LEU A 373 -6.66 10.22 11.82
CA LEU A 373 -5.93 10.94 12.88
C LEU A 373 -4.75 10.13 13.40
N ARG A 374 -4.81 8.80 13.28
CA ARG A 374 -3.77 7.87 13.68
C ARG A 374 -3.85 6.60 12.83
N CYS A 375 -2.69 6.03 12.50
CA CYS A 375 -2.56 4.71 11.89
C CYS A 375 -1.51 3.89 12.67
N HIS A 376 -1.00 2.83 12.08
CA HIS A 376 0.07 2.00 12.64
C HIS A 376 1.45 2.66 12.63
N ASP A 377 1.64 3.66 11.76
CA ASP A 377 2.91 4.38 11.64
C ASP A 377 3.07 5.45 12.71
N ASP A 378 4.32 5.91 12.88
CA ASP A 378 4.65 7.08 13.66
C ASP A 378 3.97 8.34 13.13
N ILE A 379 3.73 9.30 14.00
CA ILE A 379 3.33 10.62 13.58
C ILE A 379 4.60 11.37 13.15
N GLY A 380 4.91 11.30 11.86
CA GLY A 380 5.88 12.19 11.23
C GLY A 380 5.25 13.58 11.08
N TRP A 381 5.95 14.63 11.57
CA TRP A 381 5.47 15.99 11.44
C TRP A 381 5.65 16.51 10.01
N GLY A 382 4.87 15.96 9.06
CA GLY A 382 4.78 16.39 7.66
C GLY A 382 3.96 17.67 7.54
N LEU A 383 4.45 18.77 8.12
CA LEU A 383 3.82 20.09 8.05
C LEU A 383 4.37 20.89 6.85
N ASP A 384 3.64 21.91 6.43
CA ASP A 384 4.09 22.88 5.42
C ASP A 384 5.13 23.84 6.05
N PHE A 385 6.38 23.39 6.11
CA PHE A 385 7.46 24.13 6.73
C PHE A 385 7.84 25.41 5.96
N ASP A 386 7.62 25.46 4.65
CA ASP A 386 7.86 26.66 3.85
C ASP A 386 6.91 27.78 4.27
N THR A 387 5.64 27.46 4.48
CA THR A 387 4.65 28.40 5.03
C THR A 387 4.98 28.78 6.46
N MET A 388 5.36 27.81 7.30
CA MET A 388 5.74 28.08 8.69
C MET A 388 6.91 29.06 8.76
N LYS A 389 7.93 28.88 7.91
CA LYS A 389 9.08 29.78 7.81
C LYS A 389 8.65 31.20 7.41
N GLN A 390 7.73 31.35 6.43
CA GLN A 390 7.16 32.64 6.08
C GLN A 390 6.45 33.33 7.24
N TRP A 391 5.91 32.57 8.19
CA TRP A 391 5.26 33.07 9.40
C TRP A 391 6.23 33.24 10.57
N GLY A 392 7.55 33.10 10.35
CA GLY A 392 8.58 33.23 11.37
C GLY A 392 8.70 32.05 12.32
N MET A 393 8.22 30.88 11.93
CA MET A 393 8.33 29.66 12.70
C MET A 393 9.52 28.81 12.23
N GLU A 394 10.35 28.36 13.16
CA GLU A 394 11.50 27.49 12.87
C GLU A 394 11.14 26.02 13.01
N GLU A 395 11.39 25.22 11.98
CA GLU A 395 11.05 23.79 11.92
C GLU A 395 11.58 22.98 13.14
N PRO A 396 12.87 23.04 13.51
CA PRO A 396 13.40 22.20 14.60
C PRO A 396 12.79 22.53 15.96
N SER A 397 12.58 23.82 16.25
CA SER A 397 11.97 24.26 17.51
C SER A 397 10.50 23.92 17.59
N HIS A 398 9.79 24.01 16.45
CA HIS A 398 8.38 23.67 16.39
C HIS A 398 8.15 22.16 16.55
N LYS A 399 8.91 21.33 15.83
CA LYS A 399 8.87 19.86 16.02
C LYS A 399 9.16 19.45 17.46
N ARG A 400 10.15 20.07 18.09
CA ARG A 400 10.45 19.85 19.51
C ARG A 400 9.27 20.21 20.40
N TYR A 401 8.64 21.36 20.17
CA TYR A 401 7.45 21.78 20.91
C TYR A 401 6.32 20.74 20.79
N LEU A 402 6.02 20.26 19.58
CA LEU A 402 4.98 19.23 19.36
C LEU A 402 5.31 17.93 20.09
N ASN A 403 6.55 17.47 20.00
CA ASN A 403 7.00 16.28 20.71
C ASN A 403 6.87 16.44 22.23
N ASP A 404 7.31 17.58 22.78
CA ASP A 404 7.22 17.85 24.22
C ASP A 404 5.75 18.00 24.68
N TYR A 405 4.89 18.60 23.86
CA TYR A 405 3.46 18.66 24.15
C TYR A 405 2.83 17.26 24.22
N PHE A 406 3.03 16.43 23.18
CA PHE A 406 2.38 15.12 23.12
C PHE A 406 3.02 14.07 24.04
N THR A 407 4.22 14.30 24.55
CA THR A 407 4.84 13.46 25.60
C THR A 407 4.56 13.96 27.02
N GLY A 408 3.75 15.01 27.17
CA GLY A 408 3.36 15.54 28.47
C GLY A 408 4.46 16.31 29.22
N LYS A 409 5.50 16.76 28.53
CA LYS A 409 6.59 17.56 29.11
C LYS A 409 6.25 19.05 29.28
N ILE A 410 5.14 19.51 28.61
CA ILE A 410 4.65 20.87 28.75
C ILE A 410 3.53 20.91 29.77
N ALA A 411 3.57 21.88 30.67
CA ALA A 411 2.68 21.97 31.84
C ALA A 411 1.16 21.89 31.50
N ASP A 412 0.76 22.45 30.37
CA ASP A 412 -0.66 22.48 29.93
C ASP A 412 -1.06 21.24 29.13
N SER A 413 -0.17 20.27 28.95
CA SER A 413 -0.46 19.05 28.19
C SER A 413 -0.91 17.92 29.12
N ILE A 414 -2.04 17.30 28.76
CA ILE A 414 -2.53 16.05 29.36
C ILE A 414 -2.10 14.81 28.58
N SER A 415 -1.36 14.98 27.48
CA SER A 415 -0.90 13.91 26.61
C SER A 415 0.15 13.03 27.30
N ARG A 416 0.24 11.76 26.87
CA ARG A 416 1.17 10.76 27.44
C ARG A 416 1.73 9.86 26.33
N GLY A 417 2.11 10.47 25.19
CA GLY A 417 2.75 9.77 24.10
C GLY A 417 4.23 9.48 24.39
N GLU A 418 4.84 8.65 23.60
CA GLU A 418 6.26 8.32 23.64
C GLU A 418 6.93 8.68 22.30
N LEU A 419 8.23 8.89 22.32
CA LEU A 419 9.02 9.17 21.14
C LEU A 419 9.80 7.93 20.71
N TYR A 420 9.85 7.73 19.40
CA TYR A 420 10.75 6.80 18.75
C TYR A 420 11.55 7.53 17.66
N ASN A 421 12.89 7.48 17.74
CA ASN A 421 13.77 8.17 16.78
C ASN A 421 13.38 9.64 16.49
N CYS A 422 13.06 10.43 17.51
CA CYS A 422 12.62 11.82 17.40
C CYS A 422 11.25 12.05 16.73
N LEU A 423 10.51 10.99 16.42
CA LEU A 423 9.12 11.04 15.99
C LEU A 423 8.19 10.69 17.16
N LEU A 424 6.96 11.16 17.10
CA LEU A 424 5.95 10.77 18.08
C LEU A 424 5.46 9.35 17.74
N TYR A 425 6.07 8.35 18.41
CA TYR A 425 5.75 6.94 18.21
C TYR A 425 4.39 6.57 18.79
N THR A 426 4.15 6.94 20.03
CA THR A 426 2.88 6.67 20.67
C THR A 426 2.05 7.95 20.78
N SER A 427 0.86 7.91 20.25
CA SER A 427 -0.19 8.87 20.59
C SER A 427 -0.92 8.39 21.86
N PRO A 428 -1.72 9.22 22.55
CA PRO A 428 -2.50 8.76 23.68
C PRO A 428 -3.64 7.80 23.25
N SER A 429 -3.30 6.72 22.59
CA SER A 429 -4.19 5.65 22.12
C SER A 429 -3.83 4.34 22.82
N PRO A 430 -4.80 3.50 23.21
CA PRO A 430 -4.57 2.25 23.93
C PRO A 430 -3.74 1.19 23.19
N ARG A 431 -3.33 1.46 21.97
CA ARG A 431 -2.54 0.53 21.13
C ARG A 431 -1.07 0.42 21.54
N ASP A 432 -0.59 1.35 22.34
CA ASP A 432 0.81 1.67 22.49
C ASP A 432 1.58 0.78 23.50
N GLY A 433 1.06 -0.36 23.88
CA GLY A 433 1.71 -1.29 24.82
C GLY A 433 2.13 -2.64 24.23
N LEU A 434 2.01 -2.88 22.91
CA LEU A 434 2.05 -4.23 22.36
C LEU A 434 3.13 -4.49 21.28
N LEU A 435 4.03 -3.54 21.06
CA LEU A 435 5.12 -3.68 20.07
C LEU A 435 6.52 -3.58 20.70
N SER A 436 6.69 -3.99 21.95
CA SER A 436 8.03 -4.22 22.53
C SER A 436 8.43 -5.68 22.38
#